data_fd2e57bf08605789ddf86538587ebec7
#
_entry.id   fd2e57bf08605789ddf86538587ebec7
#
_cell.length_a   1.000
_cell.length_b   1.000
_cell.length_c   1.000
_cell.angle_alpha   90.00
_cell.angle_beta   90.00
_cell.angle_gamma   90.00
#
_symmetry.space_group_name_H-M   'P 1'
#
loop_
_entity.id
_entity.type
_entity.pdbx_description
1 polymer ?
#
loop_
_entity_poly.entity_id
_entity_poly.type
_entity_poly.pdbx_seq_one_letter_code
_entity_poly.pdbx_strand_id
1 'polypeptide(L)'
;MDRKTNVSTETVLDATRKMLSKYGSAVSLELVAAEAGLTRQTLYNRFGSKQTLLRAAFDDLRQQIHTRLDDAPWNSTPEVLLPVIARIVADSFLDLAMAKLLRAMIQAVEDIPEIGTSLRSDRTGQVLQKLTEYLQTKTEAGEFHVADAETQAMLFLGSISGFLFPRLLLGTVTPDEEVNQRLIDTSIASFLRMWRSAE
;
A
#
# COMPACT_ATOMS: atom_id res chain seq x y z
N MET A 1 -5.10 -42.27 0.84
CA MET A 1 -6.15 -41.43 1.49
C MET A 1 -5.65 -40.00 1.48
N ASP A 2 -5.88 -39.30 0.34
CA ASP A 2 -5.39 -37.93 0.13
C ASP A 2 -6.18 -36.97 0.99
N ARG A 3 -5.56 -36.43 2.04
CA ARG A 3 -6.01 -35.21 2.67
C ARG A 3 -5.78 -34.08 1.66
N LYS A 4 -6.76 -33.78 0.81
CA LYS A 4 -6.84 -32.49 0.12
C LYS A 4 -6.88 -31.43 1.21
N THR A 5 -5.73 -30.89 1.57
CA THR A 5 -5.62 -29.73 2.44
C THR A 5 -6.27 -28.59 1.68
N ASN A 6 -7.48 -28.22 2.08
CA ASN A 6 -8.21 -27.09 1.47
C ASN A 6 -7.56 -25.79 1.99
N VAL A 7 -6.34 -25.51 1.50
CA VAL A 7 -5.59 -24.30 1.82
C VAL A 7 -6.34 -23.11 1.23
N SER A 8 -6.67 -22.11 2.05
CA SER A 8 -7.42 -20.93 1.62
C SER A 8 -6.65 -20.11 0.58
N THR A 9 -7.35 -19.26 -0.16
CA THR A 9 -6.70 -18.32 -1.09
C THR A 9 -5.81 -17.35 -0.31
N GLU A 10 -6.28 -16.86 0.82
CA GLU A 10 -5.54 -15.98 1.72
C GLU A 10 -4.19 -16.58 2.13
N THR A 11 -4.16 -17.85 2.57
CA THR A 11 -2.91 -18.55 2.91
C THR A 11 -1.92 -18.59 1.74
N VAL A 12 -2.42 -18.78 0.51
CA VAL A 12 -1.57 -18.76 -0.69
C VAL A 12 -1.03 -17.37 -0.97
N LEU A 13 -1.86 -16.34 -0.81
CA LEU A 13 -1.44 -14.95 -1.03
C LEU A 13 -0.42 -14.50 0.04
N ASP A 14 -0.59 -14.91 1.30
CA ASP A 14 0.41 -14.71 2.36
C ASP A 14 1.73 -15.40 2.05
N ALA A 15 1.69 -16.66 1.65
CA ALA A 15 2.86 -17.39 1.20
C ALA A 15 3.55 -16.69 0.02
N THR A 16 2.77 -16.14 -0.91
CA THR A 16 3.30 -15.38 -2.06
C THR A 16 4.04 -14.12 -1.58
N ARG A 17 3.46 -13.34 -0.69
CA ARG A 17 4.08 -12.13 -0.11
C ARG A 17 5.39 -12.47 0.63
N LYS A 18 5.37 -13.51 1.44
CA LYS A 18 6.53 -13.98 2.18
C LYS A 18 7.67 -14.43 1.25
N MET A 19 7.34 -15.17 0.20
CA MET A 19 8.34 -15.61 -0.78
C MET A 19 8.88 -14.46 -1.63
N LEU A 20 8.04 -13.48 -2.00
CA LEU A 20 8.47 -12.25 -2.65
C LEU A 20 9.43 -11.43 -1.79
N SER A 21 9.10 -11.25 -0.50
CA SER A 21 9.98 -10.54 0.44
C SER A 21 11.37 -11.20 0.52
N LYS A 22 11.43 -12.54 0.46
CA LYS A 22 12.68 -13.31 0.56
C LYS A 22 13.46 -13.37 -0.76
N TYR A 23 12.77 -13.64 -1.88
CA TYR A 23 13.40 -13.97 -3.15
C TYR A 23 13.21 -12.91 -4.26
N GLY A 24 12.36 -11.90 -4.02
CA GLY A 24 12.07 -10.87 -5.01
C GLY A 24 11.54 -11.44 -6.33
N SER A 25 12.05 -10.97 -7.46
CA SER A 25 11.67 -11.42 -8.81
C SER A 25 12.00 -12.90 -9.09
N ALA A 26 12.92 -13.49 -8.33
CA ALA A 26 13.27 -14.91 -8.44
C ALA A 26 12.21 -15.85 -7.82
N VAL A 27 11.14 -15.32 -7.23
CA VAL A 27 10.01 -16.12 -6.74
C VAL A 27 9.44 -17.00 -7.86
N SER A 28 9.11 -18.26 -7.53
CA SER A 28 8.52 -19.22 -8.46
C SER A 28 7.26 -19.87 -7.86
N LEU A 29 6.43 -20.48 -8.73
CA LEU A 29 5.24 -21.22 -8.27
C LEU A 29 5.63 -22.39 -7.33
N GLU A 30 6.81 -22.99 -7.55
CA GLU A 30 7.35 -24.05 -6.70
C GLU A 30 7.61 -23.58 -5.28
N LEU A 31 8.26 -22.41 -5.14
CA LEU A 31 8.57 -21.82 -3.83
C LEU A 31 7.30 -21.45 -3.07
N VAL A 32 6.33 -20.82 -3.77
CA VAL A 32 5.05 -20.46 -3.15
C VAL A 32 4.24 -21.69 -2.77
N ALA A 33 4.19 -22.71 -3.65
CA ALA A 33 3.47 -23.94 -3.37
C ALA A 33 4.06 -24.66 -2.13
N ALA A 34 5.38 -24.76 -2.04
CA ALA A 34 6.06 -25.35 -0.90
C ALA A 34 5.74 -24.60 0.40
N GLU A 35 5.79 -23.28 0.39
CA GLU A 35 5.47 -22.42 1.55
C GLU A 35 4.00 -22.55 1.96
N ALA A 36 3.08 -22.64 0.99
CA ALA A 36 1.64 -22.78 1.24
C ALA A 36 1.22 -24.23 1.58
N GLY A 37 2.14 -25.20 1.58
CA GLY A 37 1.80 -26.62 1.80
C GLY A 37 1.00 -27.24 0.64
N LEU A 38 1.19 -26.76 -0.59
CA LEU A 38 0.53 -27.21 -1.80
C LEU A 38 1.52 -27.82 -2.78
N THR A 39 1.01 -28.56 -3.79
CA THR A 39 1.81 -28.92 -4.96
C THR A 39 1.85 -27.79 -5.96
N ARG A 40 2.92 -27.71 -6.79
CA ARG A 40 2.99 -26.78 -7.94
C ARG A 40 1.78 -26.91 -8.84
N GLN A 41 1.36 -28.16 -9.11
CA GLN A 41 0.20 -28.43 -9.98
C GLN A 41 -1.09 -27.88 -9.39
N THR A 42 -1.30 -27.99 -8.07
CA THR A 42 -2.48 -27.44 -7.39
C THR A 42 -2.49 -25.91 -7.51
N LEU A 43 -1.33 -25.27 -7.30
CA LEU A 43 -1.20 -23.82 -7.41
C LEU A 43 -1.41 -23.34 -8.85
N TYR A 44 -0.85 -24.07 -9.83
CA TYR A 44 -1.03 -23.77 -11.25
C TYR A 44 -2.49 -23.90 -11.68
N ASN A 45 -3.18 -24.97 -11.26
CA ASN A 45 -4.58 -25.16 -11.55
C ASN A 45 -5.47 -24.04 -10.99
N ARG A 46 -5.03 -23.40 -9.89
CA ARG A 46 -5.80 -22.36 -9.20
C ARG A 46 -5.56 -20.97 -9.79
N PHE A 47 -4.33 -20.63 -10.16
CA PHE A 47 -3.94 -19.30 -10.62
C PHE A 47 -3.48 -19.24 -12.07
N GLY A 48 -3.21 -20.36 -12.71
CA GLY A 48 -2.80 -20.49 -14.11
C GLY A 48 -1.35 -20.06 -14.38
N SER A 49 -0.89 -18.95 -13.81
CA SER A 49 0.47 -18.45 -14.03
C SER A 49 1.04 -17.75 -12.79
N LYS A 50 2.37 -17.56 -12.78
CA LYS A 50 3.06 -16.72 -11.78
C LYS A 50 2.51 -15.29 -11.79
N GLN A 51 2.31 -14.74 -12.96
CA GLN A 51 1.83 -13.36 -13.14
C GLN A 51 0.42 -13.19 -12.56
N THR A 52 -0.48 -14.11 -12.82
CA THR A 52 -1.84 -14.09 -12.25
C THR A 52 -1.81 -14.19 -10.73
N LEU A 53 -0.91 -15.03 -10.19
CA LEU A 53 -0.73 -15.13 -8.74
C LEU A 53 -0.17 -13.82 -8.13
N LEU A 54 0.82 -13.19 -8.77
CA LEU A 54 1.38 -11.91 -8.33
C LEU A 54 0.33 -10.80 -8.36
N ARG A 55 -0.49 -10.76 -9.43
CA ARG A 55 -1.61 -9.84 -9.53
C ARG A 55 -2.61 -10.04 -8.40
N ALA A 56 -3.01 -11.30 -8.14
CA ALA A 56 -3.93 -11.59 -7.04
C ALA A 56 -3.38 -11.16 -5.67
N ALA A 57 -2.07 -11.36 -5.43
CA ALA A 57 -1.41 -10.91 -4.20
C ALA A 57 -1.37 -9.37 -4.08
N PHE A 58 -1.21 -8.66 -5.19
CA PHE A 58 -1.25 -7.20 -5.22
C PHE A 58 -2.67 -6.67 -4.98
N ASP A 59 -3.67 -7.25 -5.65
CA ASP A 59 -5.06 -6.85 -5.49
C ASP A 59 -5.55 -7.08 -4.05
N ASP A 60 -5.10 -8.16 -3.40
CA ASP A 60 -5.40 -8.46 -2.00
C ASP A 60 -4.77 -7.44 -1.04
N LEU A 61 -3.48 -7.10 -1.22
CA LEU A 61 -2.84 -6.05 -0.43
C LEU A 61 -3.56 -4.70 -0.58
N ARG A 62 -3.95 -4.35 -1.80
CA ARG A 62 -4.73 -3.15 -2.06
C ARG A 62 -6.08 -3.18 -1.36
N GLN A 63 -6.76 -4.32 -1.37
CA GLN A 63 -8.04 -4.46 -0.67
C GLN A 63 -7.88 -4.28 0.84
N GLN A 64 -6.82 -4.82 1.45
CA GLN A 64 -6.52 -4.62 2.87
C GLN A 64 -6.29 -3.13 3.19
N ILE A 65 -5.57 -2.40 2.33
CA ILE A 65 -5.38 -0.95 2.48
C ILE A 65 -6.73 -0.22 2.42
N HIS A 66 -7.62 -0.58 1.47
CA HIS A 66 -8.93 0.04 1.35
C HIS A 66 -9.80 -0.20 2.59
N THR A 67 -9.84 -1.43 3.08
CA THR A 67 -10.56 -1.74 4.32
C THR A 67 -10.06 -0.85 5.47
N ARG A 68 -8.74 -0.72 5.65
CA ARG A 68 -8.17 0.17 6.68
C ARG A 68 -8.54 1.65 6.47
N LEU A 69 -8.61 2.12 5.23
CA LEU A 69 -9.04 3.48 4.91
C LEU A 69 -10.52 3.70 5.17
N ASP A 70 -11.36 2.70 4.88
CA ASP A 70 -12.80 2.79 5.14
C ASP A 70 -13.10 2.77 6.65
N ASP A 71 -12.34 2.01 7.43
CA ASP A 71 -12.44 1.91 8.88
C ASP A 71 -11.74 3.07 9.61
N ALA A 72 -11.02 3.96 8.91
CA ALA A 72 -10.32 5.06 9.53
C ALA A 72 -11.31 6.06 10.17
N PRO A 73 -10.92 6.72 11.28
CA PRO A 73 -11.82 7.58 12.07
C PRO A 73 -12.00 8.96 11.43
N TRP A 74 -12.59 9.03 10.23
CA TRP A 74 -12.76 10.27 9.44
C TRP A 74 -13.53 11.40 10.14
N ASN A 75 -14.35 11.06 11.12
CA ASN A 75 -15.12 12.04 11.91
C ASN A 75 -14.39 12.53 13.17
N SER A 76 -13.14 12.11 13.36
CA SER A 76 -12.34 12.46 14.54
C SER A 76 -11.58 13.78 14.39
N THR A 77 -10.89 14.18 15.47
CA THR A 77 -9.96 15.30 15.42
C THR A 77 -8.74 14.98 14.56
N PRO A 78 -8.03 15.99 14.03
CA PRO A 78 -6.84 15.78 13.22
C PRO A 78 -5.75 14.97 13.92
N GLU A 79 -5.60 15.13 15.25
CA GLU A 79 -4.63 14.41 16.08
C GLU A 79 -4.91 12.90 16.14
N VAL A 80 -6.15 12.49 15.92
CA VAL A 80 -6.55 11.07 15.89
C VAL A 80 -6.48 10.53 14.46
N LEU A 81 -6.99 11.28 13.49
CA LEU A 81 -7.08 10.82 12.10
C LEU A 81 -5.71 10.77 11.39
N LEU A 82 -4.93 11.88 11.44
CA LEU A 82 -3.71 12.00 10.64
C LEU A 82 -2.66 10.92 10.93
N PRO A 83 -2.40 10.50 12.19
CA PRO A 83 -1.54 9.36 12.46
C PRO A 83 -2.01 8.06 11.81
N VAL A 84 -3.31 7.80 11.79
CA VAL A 84 -3.88 6.61 11.15
C VAL A 84 -3.67 6.64 9.64
N ILE A 85 -3.99 7.75 8.99
CA ILE A 85 -3.79 7.91 7.54
C ILE A 85 -2.31 7.84 7.19
N ALA A 86 -1.46 8.55 7.92
CA ALA A 86 -0.01 8.53 7.70
C ALA A 86 0.59 7.13 7.83
N ARG A 87 0.14 6.34 8.82
CA ARG A 87 0.56 4.95 8.99
C ARG A 87 0.07 4.06 7.84
N ILE A 88 -1.17 4.20 7.39
CA ILE A 88 -1.68 3.46 6.24
C ILE A 88 -0.85 3.77 4.99
N VAL A 89 -0.50 5.03 4.75
CA VAL A 89 0.35 5.44 3.62
C VAL A 89 1.76 4.86 3.76
N ALA A 90 2.38 4.97 4.94
CA ALA A 90 3.71 4.41 5.17
C ALA A 90 3.75 2.89 4.96
N ASP A 91 2.81 2.14 5.53
CA ASP A 91 2.71 0.68 5.36
C ASP A 91 2.48 0.28 3.89
N SER A 92 1.79 1.13 3.12
CA SER A 92 1.50 0.88 1.70
C SER A 92 2.69 1.11 0.78
N PHE A 93 3.54 2.09 1.09
CA PHE A 93 4.62 2.53 0.20
C PHE A 93 6.02 2.24 0.75
N LEU A 94 6.17 2.11 2.07
CA LEU A 94 7.46 1.89 2.70
C LEU A 94 7.66 0.45 3.17
N ASP A 95 6.77 -0.46 2.77
CA ASP A 95 6.90 -1.90 3.01
C ASP A 95 7.74 -2.58 1.94
N LEU A 96 8.67 -3.46 2.38
CA LEU A 96 9.59 -4.14 1.49
C LEU A 96 8.91 -5.17 0.58
N ALA A 97 7.89 -5.88 1.08
CA ALA A 97 7.17 -6.88 0.30
C ALA A 97 6.36 -6.20 -0.80
N MET A 98 5.70 -5.08 -0.48
CA MET A 98 4.98 -4.25 -1.46
C MET A 98 5.94 -3.71 -2.53
N ALA A 99 7.09 -3.17 -2.16
CA ALA A 99 8.08 -2.66 -3.13
C ALA A 99 8.61 -3.77 -4.05
N LYS A 100 8.88 -4.96 -3.53
CA LYS A 100 9.31 -6.12 -4.33
C LYS A 100 8.20 -6.65 -5.24
N LEU A 101 6.96 -6.66 -4.76
CA LEU A 101 5.79 -7.05 -5.55
C LEU A 101 5.55 -6.06 -6.71
N LEU A 102 5.55 -4.76 -6.42
CA LEU A 102 5.43 -3.72 -7.45
C LEU A 102 6.54 -3.81 -8.50
N ARG A 103 7.78 -4.03 -8.07
CA ARG A 103 8.91 -4.22 -8.99
C ARG A 103 8.69 -5.42 -9.90
N ALA A 104 8.25 -6.55 -9.36
CA ALA A 104 7.94 -7.76 -10.14
C ALA A 104 6.79 -7.52 -11.12
N MET A 105 5.78 -6.76 -10.72
CA MET A 105 4.66 -6.39 -11.60
C MET A 105 5.08 -5.42 -12.70
N ILE A 106 5.88 -4.41 -12.40
CA ILE A 106 6.41 -3.47 -13.40
C ILE A 106 7.21 -4.21 -14.48
N GLN A 107 8.04 -5.18 -14.07
CA GLN A 107 8.78 -6.03 -15.03
C GLN A 107 7.86 -6.88 -15.91
N ALA A 108 6.69 -7.25 -15.43
CA ALA A 108 5.73 -8.06 -16.17
C ALA A 108 4.74 -7.23 -17.02
N VAL A 109 4.72 -5.91 -16.91
CA VAL A 109 3.78 -5.02 -17.63
C VAL A 109 3.93 -5.11 -19.14
N GLU A 110 5.14 -5.28 -19.65
CA GLU A 110 5.40 -5.41 -21.09
C GLU A 110 4.80 -6.70 -21.65
N ASP A 111 4.81 -7.78 -20.86
CA ASP A 111 4.28 -9.10 -21.25
C ASP A 111 2.76 -9.20 -21.05
N ILE A 112 2.19 -8.42 -20.11
CA ILE A 112 0.79 -8.49 -19.69
C ILE A 112 0.22 -7.09 -19.49
N PRO A 113 -0.35 -6.46 -20.56
CA PRO A 113 -0.90 -5.10 -20.49
C PRO A 113 -1.97 -4.88 -19.42
N GLU A 114 -2.71 -5.94 -19.04
CA GLU A 114 -3.74 -5.91 -17.99
C GLU A 114 -3.16 -5.56 -16.61
N ILE A 115 -1.90 -5.89 -16.35
CA ILE A 115 -1.20 -5.46 -15.12
C ILE A 115 -1.09 -3.95 -15.07
N GLY A 116 -0.75 -3.31 -16.20
CA GLY A 116 -0.70 -1.85 -16.31
C GLY A 116 -2.06 -1.19 -16.03
N THR A 117 -3.15 -1.84 -16.40
CA THR A 117 -4.52 -1.37 -16.09
C THR A 117 -4.81 -1.50 -14.58
N SER A 118 -4.42 -2.61 -13.95
CA SER A 118 -4.55 -2.78 -12.49
C SER A 118 -3.73 -1.74 -11.71
N LEU A 119 -2.53 -1.41 -12.17
CA LEU A 119 -1.70 -0.37 -11.55
C LEU A 119 -2.28 1.04 -11.73
N ARG A 120 -2.98 1.28 -12.83
CA ARG A 120 -3.63 2.57 -13.14
C ARG A 120 -5.02 2.73 -12.53
N SER A 121 -5.66 1.65 -12.06
CA SER A 121 -7.01 1.77 -11.50
C SER A 121 -6.96 2.64 -10.23
N ASP A 122 -7.70 3.74 -10.30
CA ASP A 122 -7.62 4.94 -9.47
C ASP A 122 -8.14 4.75 -8.02
N ARG A 123 -7.57 3.80 -7.29
CA ARG A 123 -7.89 3.67 -5.87
C ARG A 123 -6.92 4.43 -4.98
N THR A 124 -5.78 4.89 -5.51
CA THR A 124 -4.91 5.85 -4.83
C THR A 124 -5.59 7.21 -4.70
N GLY A 125 -6.50 7.54 -5.61
CA GLY A 125 -7.37 8.72 -5.52
C GLY A 125 -8.32 8.69 -4.32
N GLN A 126 -8.68 7.52 -3.79
CA GLN A 126 -9.65 7.43 -2.69
C GLN A 126 -9.14 8.05 -1.37
N VAL A 127 -7.88 7.79 -0.98
CA VAL A 127 -7.30 8.44 0.20
C VAL A 127 -7.13 9.93 -0.02
N LEU A 128 -6.72 10.34 -1.22
CA LEU A 128 -6.61 11.74 -1.59
C LEU A 128 -7.98 12.42 -1.51
N GLN A 129 -9.01 11.86 -2.12
CA GLN A 129 -10.36 12.40 -2.10
C GLN A 129 -10.89 12.55 -0.67
N LYS A 130 -10.85 11.47 0.13
CA LYS A 130 -11.32 11.51 1.52
C LYS A 130 -10.56 12.52 2.38
N LEU A 131 -9.23 12.64 2.20
CA LEU A 131 -8.45 13.62 2.93
C LEU A 131 -8.75 15.05 2.47
N THR A 132 -8.98 15.27 1.18
CA THR A 132 -9.43 16.55 0.62
C THR A 132 -10.76 16.98 1.24
N GLU A 133 -11.75 16.09 1.25
CA GLU A 133 -13.07 16.34 1.86
C GLU A 133 -12.95 16.64 3.38
N TYR A 134 -12.07 15.92 4.07
CA TYR A 134 -11.79 16.18 5.48
C TYR A 134 -11.20 17.57 5.71
N LEU A 135 -10.20 17.98 4.91
CA LEU A 135 -9.58 19.30 5.02
C LEU A 135 -10.58 20.43 4.69
N GLN A 136 -11.44 20.23 3.70
CA GLN A 136 -12.52 21.17 3.37
C GLN A 136 -13.48 21.33 4.56
N THR A 137 -13.96 20.22 5.12
CA THR A 137 -14.86 20.23 6.29
C THR A 137 -14.24 20.97 7.48
N LYS A 138 -12.95 20.73 7.76
CA LYS A 138 -12.24 21.42 8.86
C LYS A 138 -12.02 22.90 8.59
N THR A 139 -11.85 23.28 7.34
CA THR A 139 -11.75 24.69 6.94
C THR A 139 -13.08 25.41 7.03
N GLU A 140 -14.17 24.79 6.59
CA GLU A 140 -15.53 25.31 6.72
C GLU A 140 -15.95 25.49 8.20
N ALA A 141 -15.48 24.60 9.08
CA ALA A 141 -15.68 24.68 10.52
C ALA A 141 -14.80 25.76 11.20
N GLY A 142 -13.87 26.40 10.49
CA GLY A 142 -12.94 27.39 11.01
C GLY A 142 -11.79 26.79 11.85
N GLU A 143 -11.62 25.45 11.83
CA GLU A 143 -10.51 24.78 12.51
C GLU A 143 -9.18 24.89 11.73
N PHE A 144 -9.28 24.96 10.38
CA PHE A 144 -8.16 25.08 9.46
C PHE A 144 -8.29 26.32 8.55
N HIS A 145 -7.16 26.76 8.01
CA HIS A 145 -7.05 27.82 7.01
C HIS A 145 -6.38 27.24 5.74
N VAL A 146 -7.12 26.44 4.99
CA VAL A 146 -6.62 25.72 3.81
C VAL A 146 -7.33 26.21 2.55
N ALA A 147 -6.62 26.99 1.73
CA ALA A 147 -7.20 27.56 0.50
C ALA A 147 -7.36 26.50 -0.62
N ASP A 148 -6.44 25.54 -0.73
CA ASP A 148 -6.44 24.47 -1.72
C ASP A 148 -6.26 23.11 -1.01
N ALA A 149 -7.40 22.52 -0.63
CA ALA A 149 -7.44 21.28 0.14
C ALA A 149 -6.85 20.08 -0.62
N GLU A 150 -7.05 20.01 -1.94
CA GLU A 150 -6.55 18.90 -2.76
C GLU A 150 -5.03 18.94 -2.85
N THR A 151 -4.43 20.09 -3.15
CA THR A 151 -2.98 20.25 -3.17
C THR A 151 -2.37 20.00 -1.80
N GLN A 152 -2.99 20.47 -0.72
CA GLN A 152 -2.51 20.23 0.64
C GLN A 152 -2.59 18.75 1.04
N ALA A 153 -3.64 18.05 0.64
CA ALA A 153 -3.74 16.60 0.82
C ALA A 153 -2.64 15.85 0.04
N MET A 154 -2.40 16.21 -1.23
CA MET A 154 -1.30 15.63 -2.03
C MET A 154 0.07 15.86 -1.39
N LEU A 155 0.35 17.08 -0.91
CA LEU A 155 1.61 17.40 -0.25
C LEU A 155 1.78 16.61 1.05
N PHE A 156 0.74 16.49 1.87
CA PHE A 156 0.78 15.69 3.09
C PHE A 156 1.09 14.23 2.80
N LEU A 157 0.34 13.59 1.89
CA LEU A 157 0.55 12.19 1.52
C LEU A 157 1.94 11.97 0.92
N GLY A 158 2.38 12.89 0.06
CA GLY A 158 3.70 12.87 -0.56
C GLY A 158 4.86 13.06 0.42
N SER A 159 4.67 13.82 1.50
CA SER A 159 5.71 14.04 2.51
C SER A 159 6.10 12.77 3.25
N ILE A 160 5.18 11.80 3.36
CA ILE A 160 5.40 10.54 4.07
C ILE A 160 6.19 9.55 3.21
N SER A 161 5.86 9.43 1.94
CA SER A 161 6.39 8.36 1.07
C SER A 161 7.31 8.85 -0.06
N GLY A 162 7.15 10.09 -0.51
CA GLY A 162 7.71 10.59 -1.77
C GLY A 162 9.23 10.52 -1.88
N PHE A 163 9.96 10.65 -0.79
CA PHE A 163 11.43 10.58 -0.80
C PHE A 163 11.98 9.14 -0.71
N LEU A 164 11.35 8.29 0.10
CA LEU A 164 11.82 6.93 0.39
C LEU A 164 11.29 5.90 -0.61
N PHE A 165 10.04 6.02 -1.05
CA PHE A 165 9.42 5.03 -1.92
C PHE A 165 10.18 4.76 -3.23
N PRO A 166 10.61 5.77 -4.00
CA PRO A 166 11.41 5.51 -5.20
C PRO A 166 12.72 4.77 -4.92
N ARG A 167 13.37 5.10 -3.80
CA ARG A 167 14.62 4.45 -3.37
C ARG A 167 14.40 3.01 -2.94
N LEU A 168 13.31 2.75 -2.22
CA LEU A 168 12.90 1.41 -1.84
C LEU A 168 12.53 0.58 -3.07
N LEU A 169 11.77 1.16 -4.01
CA LEU A 169 11.41 0.52 -5.26
C LEU A 169 12.65 0.18 -6.11
N LEU A 170 13.67 1.02 -6.11
CA LEU A 170 14.95 0.75 -6.79
C LEU A 170 15.88 -0.19 -5.99
N GLY A 171 15.56 -0.50 -4.74
CA GLY A 171 16.37 -1.35 -3.88
C GLY A 171 17.65 -0.68 -3.36
N THR A 172 17.69 0.67 -3.35
CA THR A 172 18.85 1.45 -2.88
C THR A 172 18.78 1.76 -1.39
N VAL A 173 17.63 1.51 -0.74
CA VAL A 173 17.42 1.59 0.71
C VAL A 173 16.61 0.40 1.20
N THR A 174 16.70 0.13 2.49
CA THR A 174 15.83 -0.81 3.21
C THR A 174 14.87 -0.01 4.09
N PRO A 175 13.65 -0.52 4.38
CA PRO A 175 12.76 0.11 5.34
C PRO A 175 13.45 0.23 6.70
N ASP A 176 13.24 1.38 7.34
CA ASP A 176 13.70 1.68 8.69
C ASP A 176 12.51 2.27 9.46
N GLU A 177 12.02 1.54 10.44
CA GLU A 177 10.80 1.92 11.18
C GLU A 177 11.00 3.20 11.99
N GLU A 178 12.19 3.45 12.52
CA GLU A 178 12.48 4.69 13.24
C GLU A 178 12.47 5.90 12.31
N VAL A 179 13.03 5.75 11.10
CA VAL A 179 12.98 6.79 10.06
C VAL A 179 11.55 7.03 9.61
N ASN A 180 10.78 5.96 9.37
CA ASN A 180 9.37 6.06 8.97
C ASN A 180 8.54 6.78 10.04
N GLN A 181 8.72 6.42 11.31
CA GLN A 181 8.00 7.06 12.41
C GLN A 181 8.35 8.55 12.52
N ARG A 182 9.64 8.92 12.41
CA ARG A 182 10.06 10.33 12.42
C ARG A 182 9.46 11.12 11.27
N LEU A 183 9.39 10.53 10.06
CA LEU A 183 8.72 11.16 8.91
C LEU A 183 7.25 11.41 9.18
N ILE A 184 6.54 10.43 9.71
CA ILE A 184 5.13 10.53 10.07
C ILE A 184 4.93 11.67 11.09
N ASP A 185 5.64 11.62 12.20
CA ASP A 185 5.48 12.59 13.30
C ASP A 185 5.83 14.02 12.86
N THR A 186 6.92 14.16 12.09
CA THR A 186 7.35 15.47 11.59
C THR A 186 6.37 16.01 10.55
N SER A 187 5.86 15.18 9.65
CA SER A 187 4.85 15.57 8.67
C SER A 187 3.58 16.05 9.34
N ILE A 188 3.03 15.26 10.27
CA ILE A 188 1.82 15.63 11.01
C ILE A 188 2.00 16.97 11.74
N ALA A 189 3.08 17.11 12.51
CA ALA A 189 3.34 18.33 13.28
C ALA A 189 3.48 19.58 12.36
N SER A 190 4.14 19.42 11.21
CA SER A 190 4.37 20.50 10.26
C SER A 190 3.09 20.93 9.59
N PHE A 191 2.30 19.98 9.09
CA PHE A 191 1.05 20.26 8.38
C PHE A 191 -0.03 20.78 9.33
N LEU A 192 -0.17 20.25 10.55
CA LEU A 192 -1.10 20.79 11.54
C LEU A 192 -0.79 22.23 11.91
N ARG A 193 0.48 22.57 12.05
CA ARG A 193 0.91 23.95 12.31
C ARG A 193 0.52 24.86 11.14
N MET A 194 0.85 24.46 9.93
CA MET A 194 0.57 25.22 8.71
C MET A 194 -0.93 25.42 8.51
N TRP A 195 -1.74 24.37 8.63
CA TRP A 195 -3.18 24.42 8.42
C TRP A 195 -3.93 25.24 9.48
N ARG A 196 -3.37 25.37 10.69
CA ARG A 196 -3.96 26.16 11.79
C ARG A 196 -3.50 27.61 11.84
N SER A 197 -2.43 27.95 11.11
CA SER A 197 -1.96 29.33 11.06
C SER A 197 -2.86 30.12 10.11
N ALA A 198 -3.51 31.18 10.61
CA ALA A 198 -4.03 32.22 9.74
C ALA A 198 -2.82 33.01 9.18
N GLU A 199 -2.82 33.28 7.87
CA GLU A 199 -1.86 34.19 7.26
C GLU A 199 -2.00 35.62 7.82
#